data_77aaae61f726ef532d8bec2b1367b26a
#
_entry.id   77aaae61f726ef532d8bec2b1367b26a
#
_cell.length_a   1.000
_cell.length_b   1.000
_cell.length_c   1.000
_cell.angle_alpha   90.00
_cell.angle_beta   90.00
_cell.angle_gamma   90.00
#
_symmetry.space_group_name_H-M   'P 1'
#
loop_
_entity.id
_entity.type
_entity.pdbx_description
1 polymer ?
#
loop_
_entity_poly.entity_id
_entity_poly.type
_entity_poly.pdbx_seq_one_letter_code
_entity_poly.pdbx_strand_id
1 'polypeptide(L)'
;MKIVVNGYSGSGKSTLARRLGELYQIPVLHLDTVHWLPGWEEKAEEQERSEVRAFMDRNASWVIDGNYRKLEYERRLQEADRIIFMDFNRFSCLFRAYRRYLDHKGRARSSMTEGCEEKLDLEFIRWILWDSRTRKQKKLWRAMKETCGEKTVVLKNQRQLDGFLESLSGQKNPTEFP
;
A
#
# COMPACT_ATOMS: atom_id res chain seq x y z
N MET A 1 3.98 0.40 17.11
CA MET A 1 2.79 0.43 16.22
C MET A 1 3.17 -0.13 14.85
N LYS A 2 2.41 -1.09 14.34
CA LYS A 2 2.67 -1.77 13.06
C LYS A 2 1.45 -1.64 12.16
N ILE A 3 1.60 -1.04 10.98
CA ILE A 3 0.49 -0.73 10.07
C ILE A 3 0.75 -1.34 8.70
N VAL A 4 -0.23 -2.07 8.18
CA VAL A 4 -0.24 -2.57 6.80
C VAL A 4 -1.22 -1.75 5.97
N VAL A 5 -0.77 -1.24 4.80
CA VAL A 5 -1.61 -0.54 3.85
C VAL A 5 -1.75 -1.35 2.57
N ASN A 6 -2.92 -1.92 2.36
CA ASN A 6 -3.28 -2.70 1.18
C ASN A 6 -4.33 -1.97 0.33
N GLY A 7 -4.55 -2.41 -0.89
CA GLY A 7 -5.62 -1.89 -1.76
C GLY A 7 -5.24 -1.87 -3.23
N TYR A 8 -6.14 -1.37 -4.07
CA TYR A 8 -5.96 -1.38 -5.52
C TYR A 8 -4.91 -0.38 -6.00
N SER A 9 -4.27 -0.66 -7.14
CA SER A 9 -3.35 0.28 -7.80
C SER A 9 -4.08 1.59 -8.13
N GLY A 10 -3.43 2.72 -7.90
CA GLY A 10 -4.04 4.05 -8.06
C GLY A 10 -4.96 4.48 -6.92
N SER A 11 -5.18 3.69 -5.86
CA SER A 11 -6.02 4.09 -4.72
C SER A 11 -5.37 5.14 -3.81
N GLY A 12 -4.04 5.31 -3.86
CA GLY A 12 -3.30 6.26 -3.02
C GLY A 12 -2.64 5.63 -1.79
N LYS A 13 -2.45 4.31 -1.78
CA LYS A 13 -1.78 3.57 -0.68
C LYS A 13 -0.47 4.21 -0.24
N SER A 14 0.44 4.44 -1.17
CA SER A 14 1.78 4.95 -0.85
C SER A 14 1.73 6.37 -0.27
N THR A 15 0.79 7.19 -0.72
CA THR A 15 0.55 8.52 -0.13
C THR A 15 0.04 8.39 1.31
N LEU A 16 -0.90 7.47 1.56
CA LEU A 16 -1.39 7.20 2.91
C LEU A 16 -0.28 6.64 3.80
N ALA A 17 0.48 5.66 3.32
CA ALA A 17 1.58 5.06 4.08
C ALA A 17 2.61 6.11 4.51
N ARG A 18 3.01 7.01 3.60
CA ARG A 18 3.91 8.11 3.92
C ARG A 18 3.34 9.03 4.99
N ARG A 19 2.06 9.46 4.85
CA ARG A 19 1.40 10.32 5.85
C ARG A 19 1.33 9.66 7.22
N LEU A 20 1.07 8.36 7.29
CA LEU A 20 1.07 7.61 8.54
C LEU A 20 2.47 7.53 9.15
N GLY A 21 3.50 7.29 8.32
CA GLY A 21 4.89 7.32 8.76
C GLY A 21 5.30 8.67 9.33
N GLU A 22 4.92 9.76 8.67
CA GLU A 22 5.15 11.14 9.13
C GLU A 22 4.39 11.44 10.45
N LEU A 23 3.10 11.07 10.51
CA LEU A 23 2.26 11.31 11.68
C LEU A 23 2.76 10.60 12.93
N TYR A 24 3.14 9.32 12.79
CA TYR A 24 3.59 8.49 13.91
C TYR A 24 5.11 8.47 14.09
N GLN A 25 5.87 9.15 13.22
CA GLN A 25 7.33 9.18 13.26
C GLN A 25 7.94 7.76 13.19
N ILE A 26 7.36 6.89 12.36
CA ILE A 26 7.80 5.49 12.17
C ILE A 26 8.22 5.24 10.73
N PRO A 27 9.17 4.31 10.51
CA PRO A 27 9.67 4.01 9.17
C PRO A 27 8.59 3.42 8.26
N VAL A 28 8.67 3.76 6.97
CA VAL A 28 7.77 3.28 5.92
C VAL A 28 8.55 2.42 4.94
N LEU A 29 8.01 1.25 4.61
CA LEU A 29 8.51 0.39 3.53
C LEU A 29 7.46 0.32 2.42
N HIS A 30 7.81 0.82 1.24
CA HIS A 30 7.04 0.64 0.03
C HIS A 30 7.51 -0.63 -0.68
N LEU A 31 6.67 -1.68 -0.75
CA LEU A 31 7.06 -2.94 -1.36
C LEU A 31 7.37 -2.83 -2.86
N ASP A 32 6.85 -1.81 -3.53
CA ASP A 32 7.23 -1.51 -4.92
C ASP A 32 8.73 -1.21 -5.03
N THR A 33 9.36 -0.55 -4.03
CA THR A 33 10.82 -0.29 -4.04
C THR A 33 11.66 -1.52 -3.73
N VAL A 34 11.06 -2.52 -3.09
CA VAL A 34 11.71 -3.82 -2.83
C VAL A 34 11.65 -4.71 -4.06
N HIS A 35 10.53 -4.70 -4.78
CA HIS A 35 10.26 -5.58 -5.90
C HIS A 35 10.98 -5.15 -7.19
N TRP A 36 10.96 -3.85 -7.50
CA TRP A 36 11.48 -3.35 -8.77
C TRP A 36 12.93 -2.88 -8.66
N LEU A 37 13.77 -3.36 -9.56
CA LEU A 37 15.08 -2.81 -9.88
C LEU A 37 14.94 -1.68 -10.92
N PRO A 38 15.97 -0.82 -11.13
CA PRO A 38 15.96 0.17 -12.20
C PRO A 38 15.58 -0.44 -13.55
N GLY A 39 14.75 0.25 -14.34
CA GLY A 39 14.29 -0.26 -15.64
C GLY A 39 13.10 -1.21 -15.58
N TRP A 40 12.44 -1.36 -14.43
CA TRP A 40 11.29 -2.26 -14.23
C TRP A 40 11.65 -3.75 -14.31
N GLU A 41 12.86 -4.10 -13.92
CA GLU A 41 13.28 -5.48 -13.73
C GLU A 41 12.83 -5.98 -12.36
N GLU A 42 12.36 -7.22 -12.29
CA GLU A 42 11.99 -7.84 -11.01
C GLU A 42 13.24 -8.31 -10.25
N LYS A 43 13.31 -8.01 -8.97
CA LYS A 43 14.34 -8.54 -8.09
C LYS A 43 14.07 -10.03 -7.79
N ALA A 44 15.11 -10.79 -7.48
CA ALA A 44 14.97 -12.19 -7.08
C ALA A 44 14.13 -12.31 -5.78
N GLU A 45 13.12 -13.18 -5.78
CA GLU A 45 12.14 -13.34 -4.68
C GLU A 45 12.81 -13.53 -3.30
N GLU A 46 13.89 -14.29 -3.24
CA GLU A 46 14.59 -14.52 -1.96
C GLU A 46 15.26 -13.25 -1.42
N GLN A 47 15.79 -12.40 -2.30
CA GLN A 47 16.35 -11.11 -1.89
C GLN A 47 15.24 -10.17 -1.38
N GLU A 48 14.11 -10.08 -2.10
CA GLU A 48 12.94 -9.32 -1.69
C GLU A 48 12.45 -9.75 -0.30
N ARG A 49 12.29 -11.06 -0.10
CA ARG A 49 11.85 -11.62 1.19
C ARG A 49 12.83 -11.31 2.32
N SER A 50 14.12 -11.44 2.05
CA SER A 50 15.17 -11.13 3.02
C SER A 50 15.14 -9.65 3.42
N GLU A 51 14.96 -8.73 2.46
CA GLU A 51 14.87 -7.29 2.72
C GLU A 51 13.63 -6.93 3.57
N VAL A 52 12.45 -7.49 3.23
CA VAL A 52 11.24 -7.25 4.02
C VAL A 52 11.38 -7.80 5.43
N ARG A 53 11.94 -9.01 5.58
CA ARG A 53 12.20 -9.63 6.88
C ARG A 53 13.15 -8.79 7.71
N ALA A 54 14.28 -8.39 7.14
CA ALA A 54 15.25 -7.55 7.82
C ALA A 54 14.68 -6.19 8.23
N PHE A 55 13.78 -5.59 7.42
CA PHE A 55 13.08 -4.36 7.78
C PHE A 55 12.16 -4.58 8.98
N MET A 56 11.36 -5.65 8.98
CA MET A 56 10.44 -5.98 10.06
C MET A 56 11.19 -6.29 11.38
N ASP A 57 12.31 -6.99 11.29
CA ASP A 57 13.11 -7.38 12.46
C ASP A 57 13.83 -6.18 13.12
N ARG A 58 14.26 -5.20 12.32
CA ARG A 58 14.96 -4.01 12.82
C ARG A 58 14.04 -2.96 13.43
N ASN A 59 12.76 -2.97 13.08
CA ASN A 59 11.85 -1.90 13.43
C ASN A 59 10.72 -2.41 14.33
N ALA A 60 10.68 -1.96 15.58
CA ALA A 60 9.60 -2.27 16.50
C ALA A 60 8.24 -1.70 16.05
N SER A 61 8.28 -0.59 15.31
CA SER A 61 7.11 0.08 14.70
C SER A 61 7.38 0.34 13.23
N TRP A 62 6.36 0.21 12.38
CA TRP A 62 6.51 0.40 10.93
C TRP A 62 5.18 0.59 10.19
N VAL A 63 5.24 1.16 9.00
CA VAL A 63 4.19 1.12 7.99
C VAL A 63 4.71 0.34 6.78
N ILE A 64 3.99 -0.68 6.33
CA ILE A 64 4.32 -1.42 5.11
C ILE A 64 3.19 -1.29 4.10
N ASP A 65 3.51 -0.80 2.90
CA ASP A 65 2.60 -0.54 1.78
C ASP A 65 2.85 -1.52 0.63
N GLY A 66 1.82 -2.21 0.21
CA GLY A 66 1.83 -3.07 -0.98
C GLY A 66 1.17 -4.43 -0.81
N ASN A 67 0.72 -4.99 -1.95
CA ASN A 67 -0.11 -6.20 -2.00
C ASN A 67 0.69 -7.50 -2.21
N TYR A 68 2.00 -7.47 -2.22
CA TYR A 68 2.88 -8.61 -2.54
C TYR A 68 2.71 -9.75 -1.53
N ARG A 69 2.07 -10.84 -1.99
CA ARG A 69 1.73 -11.98 -1.13
C ARG A 69 2.92 -12.88 -0.81
N LYS A 70 3.93 -12.88 -1.65
CA LYS A 70 5.15 -13.64 -1.46
C LYS A 70 6.11 -13.02 -0.46
N LEU A 71 5.90 -11.72 -0.12
CA LEU A 71 6.81 -10.93 0.71
C LEU A 71 6.31 -10.86 2.15
N GLU A 72 6.53 -11.89 2.92
CA GLU A 72 6.18 -12.00 4.35
C GLU A 72 4.70 -11.59 4.66
N TYR A 73 3.77 -11.90 3.72
CA TYR A 73 2.39 -11.38 3.79
C TYR A 73 1.66 -11.81 5.05
N GLU A 74 1.75 -13.09 5.40
CA GLU A 74 1.07 -13.62 6.58
C GLU A 74 1.66 -13.03 7.86
N ARG A 75 2.99 -12.96 7.95
CA ARG A 75 3.69 -12.32 9.05
C ARG A 75 3.32 -10.85 9.19
N ARG A 76 3.28 -10.09 8.09
CA ARG A 76 2.85 -8.69 8.09
C ARG A 76 1.43 -8.52 8.63
N LEU A 77 0.50 -9.38 8.23
CA LEU A 77 -0.88 -9.34 8.72
C LEU A 77 -0.98 -9.76 10.20
N GLN A 78 -0.23 -10.76 10.64
CA GLN A 78 -0.23 -11.22 12.03
C GLN A 78 0.31 -10.16 12.98
N GLU A 79 1.46 -9.57 12.64
CA GLU A 79 2.13 -8.59 13.48
C GLU A 79 1.49 -7.19 13.42
N ALA A 80 0.68 -6.90 12.40
CA ALA A 80 0.05 -5.59 12.28
C ALA A 80 -0.95 -5.30 13.40
N ASP A 81 -0.86 -4.13 14.01
CA ASP A 81 -1.87 -3.59 14.92
C ASP A 81 -3.08 -3.08 14.12
N ARG A 82 -2.85 -2.57 12.90
CA ARG A 82 -3.88 -2.09 11.98
C ARG A 82 -3.60 -2.47 10.54
N ILE A 83 -4.66 -2.83 9.83
CA ILE A 83 -4.63 -3.13 8.39
C ILE A 83 -5.61 -2.18 7.71
N ILE A 84 -5.10 -1.34 6.82
CA ILE A 84 -5.92 -0.40 6.06
C ILE A 84 -6.07 -0.93 4.65
N PHE A 85 -7.30 -1.17 4.22
CA PHE A 85 -7.61 -1.64 2.87
C PHE A 85 -8.31 -0.54 2.06
N MET A 86 -7.62 -0.02 1.05
CA MET A 86 -8.13 1.02 0.16
C MET A 86 -8.91 0.40 -1.00
N ASP A 87 -10.23 0.20 -0.80
CA ASP A 87 -11.18 -0.41 -1.74
C ASP A 87 -11.85 0.65 -2.64
N PHE A 88 -11.04 1.50 -3.26
CA PHE A 88 -11.56 2.56 -4.14
C PHE A 88 -12.07 1.96 -5.45
N ASN A 89 -13.13 2.59 -6.03
CA ASN A 89 -13.65 2.14 -7.31
C ASN A 89 -12.61 2.29 -8.45
N ARG A 90 -12.78 1.47 -9.49
CA ARG A 90 -11.81 1.36 -10.59
C ARG A 90 -11.58 2.65 -11.36
N PHE A 91 -12.62 3.44 -11.56
CA PHE A 91 -12.53 4.71 -12.31
C PHE A 91 -11.80 5.78 -11.50
N SER A 92 -12.07 5.87 -10.19
CA SER A 92 -11.29 6.75 -9.30
C SER A 92 -9.81 6.35 -9.26
N CYS A 93 -9.52 5.04 -9.23
CA CYS A 93 -8.15 4.54 -9.28
C CYS A 93 -7.46 4.91 -10.60
N LEU A 94 -8.14 4.73 -11.74
CA LEU A 94 -7.62 5.08 -13.06
C LEU A 94 -7.37 6.58 -13.19
N PHE A 95 -8.34 7.40 -12.77
CA PHE A 95 -8.19 8.87 -12.82
C PHE A 95 -6.99 9.35 -11.99
N ARG A 96 -6.80 8.79 -10.79
CA ARG A 96 -5.64 9.10 -9.93
C ARG A 96 -4.32 8.62 -10.54
N ALA A 97 -4.30 7.43 -11.14
CA ALA A 97 -3.14 6.91 -11.85
C ALA A 97 -2.78 7.79 -13.05
N TYR A 98 -3.80 8.28 -13.79
CA TYR A 98 -3.60 9.22 -14.90
C TYR A 98 -3.02 10.56 -14.43
N ARG A 99 -3.61 11.18 -13.39
CA ARG A 99 -3.07 12.42 -12.81
C ARG A 99 -1.63 12.24 -12.34
N ARG A 100 -1.36 11.16 -11.62
CA ARG A 100 -0.01 10.82 -11.16
C ARG A 100 0.97 10.68 -12.31
N TYR A 101 0.56 10.02 -13.41
CA TYR A 101 1.38 9.93 -14.63
C TYR A 101 1.71 11.31 -15.21
N LEU A 102 0.75 12.23 -15.25
CA LEU A 102 0.99 13.61 -15.73
C LEU A 102 1.97 14.35 -14.82
N ASP A 103 1.80 14.22 -13.51
CA ASP A 103 2.63 14.91 -12.50
C ASP A 103 4.08 14.39 -12.45
N HIS A 104 4.30 13.11 -12.83
CA HIS A 104 5.61 12.43 -12.71
C HIS A 104 6.13 11.89 -14.06
N LYS A 105 5.61 12.36 -15.17
CA LYS A 105 6.03 11.92 -16.50
C LYS A 105 7.55 12.09 -16.66
N GLY A 106 8.24 10.99 -17.03
CA GLY A 106 9.70 10.96 -17.18
C GLY A 106 10.48 10.99 -15.86
N ARG A 107 9.82 10.70 -14.72
CA ARG A 107 10.47 10.63 -13.40
C ARG A 107 9.96 9.45 -12.59
N ALA A 108 10.81 8.91 -11.74
CA ALA A 108 10.38 7.99 -10.69
C ALA A 108 9.78 8.80 -9.52
N ARG A 109 8.73 8.27 -8.89
CA ARG A 109 8.15 8.83 -7.66
C ARG A 109 8.93 8.35 -6.44
N SER A 110 8.84 9.06 -5.31
CA SER A 110 9.55 8.72 -4.06
C SER A 110 9.19 7.35 -3.44
N SER A 111 8.05 6.75 -3.83
CA SER A 111 7.60 5.42 -3.40
C SER A 111 7.86 4.34 -4.45
N MET A 112 8.81 4.58 -5.38
CA MET A 112 9.23 3.65 -6.44
C MET A 112 10.76 3.70 -6.56
N THR A 113 11.34 2.63 -7.04
CA THR A 113 12.78 2.54 -7.31
C THR A 113 13.21 3.61 -8.32
N GLU A 114 14.32 4.26 -8.09
CA GLU A 114 14.93 5.18 -9.02
C GLU A 114 15.21 4.46 -10.36
N GLY A 115 14.94 5.13 -11.50
CA GLY A 115 15.00 4.51 -12.81
C GLY A 115 13.72 3.74 -13.23
N CYS A 116 12.70 3.67 -12.37
CA CYS A 116 11.37 3.19 -12.73
C CYS A 116 10.44 4.39 -13.00
N GLU A 117 10.52 4.93 -14.20
CA GLU A 117 9.67 6.04 -14.62
C GLU A 117 8.18 5.68 -14.58
N GLU A 118 7.35 6.65 -14.25
CA GLU A 118 5.90 6.45 -14.20
C GLU A 118 5.35 6.08 -15.58
N LYS A 119 4.62 4.97 -15.65
CA LYS A 119 3.99 4.44 -16.88
C LYS A 119 2.47 4.46 -16.74
N LEU A 120 1.79 4.70 -17.85
CA LEU A 120 0.35 4.51 -18.00
C LEU A 120 0.08 3.87 -19.37
N ASP A 121 0.58 2.65 -19.53
CA ASP A 121 0.34 1.84 -20.73
C ASP A 121 -1.02 1.10 -20.67
N LEU A 122 -1.39 0.48 -21.79
CA LEU A 122 -2.66 -0.24 -21.89
C LEU A 122 -2.73 -1.42 -20.92
N GLU A 123 -1.60 -2.06 -20.65
CA GLU A 123 -1.52 -3.18 -19.70
C GLU A 123 -1.83 -2.72 -18.28
N PHE A 124 -1.25 -1.62 -17.84
CA PHE A 124 -1.51 -1.06 -16.52
C PHE A 124 -2.95 -0.53 -16.39
N ILE A 125 -3.52 0.08 -17.44
CA ILE A 125 -4.93 0.49 -17.48
C ILE A 125 -5.84 -0.74 -17.32
N ARG A 126 -5.59 -1.80 -18.07
CA ARG A 126 -6.32 -3.08 -17.98
C ARG A 126 -6.19 -3.69 -16.58
N TRP A 127 -4.99 -3.67 -16.00
CA TRP A 127 -4.75 -4.10 -14.63
C TRP A 127 -5.62 -3.36 -13.62
N ILE A 128 -5.66 -2.03 -13.68
CA ILE A 128 -6.48 -1.21 -12.77
C ILE A 128 -7.97 -1.52 -12.93
N LEU A 129 -8.45 -1.64 -14.17
CA LEU A 129 -9.87 -1.77 -14.45
C LEU A 129 -10.41 -3.19 -14.23
N TRP A 130 -9.63 -4.23 -14.53
CA TRP A 130 -10.11 -5.62 -14.57
C TRP A 130 -9.23 -6.61 -13.82
N ASP A 131 -7.94 -6.73 -14.17
CA ASP A 131 -7.12 -7.87 -13.77
C ASP A 131 -6.84 -7.91 -12.26
N SER A 132 -6.68 -6.75 -11.62
CA SER A 132 -6.54 -6.63 -10.16
C SER A 132 -7.84 -6.85 -9.38
N ARG A 133 -8.99 -7.00 -10.07
CA ARG A 133 -10.34 -7.07 -9.47
C ARG A 133 -11.11 -8.35 -9.80
N THR A 134 -10.39 -9.42 -10.10
CA THR A 134 -10.98 -10.73 -10.39
C THR A 134 -11.75 -11.29 -9.20
N ARG A 135 -12.65 -12.26 -9.45
CA ARG A 135 -13.37 -12.97 -8.37
C ARG A 135 -12.41 -13.60 -7.36
N LYS A 136 -11.29 -14.16 -7.83
CA LYS A 136 -10.23 -14.73 -6.99
C LYS A 136 -9.66 -13.65 -6.04
N GLN A 137 -9.28 -12.49 -6.59
CA GLN A 137 -8.73 -11.40 -5.79
C GLN A 137 -9.71 -10.87 -4.74
N LYS A 138 -10.99 -10.70 -5.13
CA LYS A 138 -12.04 -10.28 -4.18
C LYS A 138 -12.27 -11.30 -3.06
N LYS A 139 -12.21 -12.61 -3.37
CA LYS A 139 -12.29 -13.66 -2.35
C LYS A 139 -11.14 -13.58 -1.35
N LEU A 140 -9.92 -13.31 -1.84
CA LEU A 140 -8.75 -13.14 -0.99
C LEU A 140 -8.86 -11.93 -0.05
N TRP A 141 -9.38 -10.80 -0.55
CA TRP A 141 -9.63 -9.63 0.30
C TRP A 141 -10.71 -9.87 1.35
N ARG A 142 -11.76 -10.62 1.02
CA ARG A 142 -12.79 -11.03 1.99
C ARG A 142 -12.18 -11.92 3.07
N ALA A 143 -11.43 -12.94 2.70
CA ALA A 143 -10.77 -13.83 3.65
C ALA A 143 -9.83 -13.05 4.60
N MET A 144 -9.03 -12.12 4.07
CA MET A 144 -8.19 -11.26 4.91
C MET A 144 -9.04 -10.46 5.91
N LYS A 145 -10.15 -9.85 5.45
CA LYS A 145 -11.05 -9.09 6.30
C LYS A 145 -11.74 -9.97 7.36
N GLU A 146 -12.13 -11.19 7.01
CA GLU A 146 -12.74 -12.14 7.95
C GLU A 146 -11.73 -12.58 9.02
N THR A 147 -10.48 -12.85 8.62
CA THR A 147 -9.43 -13.28 9.54
C THR A 147 -8.91 -12.15 10.43
N CYS A 148 -8.84 -10.92 9.92
CA CYS A 148 -8.23 -9.76 10.59
C CYS A 148 -9.27 -8.66 10.88
N GLY A 149 -10.56 -9.00 11.02
CA GLY A 149 -11.68 -8.06 11.02
C GLY A 149 -11.55 -6.90 12.01
N GLU A 150 -11.22 -7.19 13.27
CA GLU A 150 -11.13 -6.18 14.34
C GLU A 150 -10.05 -5.13 14.10
N LYS A 151 -8.99 -5.49 13.40
CA LYS A 151 -7.88 -4.59 13.08
C LYS A 151 -7.90 -4.06 11.64
N THR A 152 -8.97 -4.33 10.88
CA THR A 152 -9.08 -3.95 9.47
C THR A 152 -10.01 -2.77 9.26
N VAL A 153 -9.48 -1.68 8.73
CA VAL A 153 -10.22 -0.49 8.28
C VAL A 153 -10.34 -0.52 6.76
N VAL A 154 -11.57 -0.41 6.23
CA VAL A 154 -11.83 -0.38 4.79
C VAL A 154 -12.24 1.03 4.35
N LEU A 155 -11.45 1.61 3.47
CA LEU A 155 -11.69 2.95 2.91
C LEU A 155 -12.08 2.83 1.44
N LYS A 156 -13.30 3.23 1.10
CA LYS A 156 -13.89 3.03 -0.23
C LYS A 156 -13.81 4.26 -1.15
N ASN A 157 -13.59 5.43 -0.58
CA ASN A 157 -13.55 6.70 -1.32
C ASN A 157 -12.75 7.78 -0.57
N GLN A 158 -12.57 8.94 -1.24
CA GLN A 158 -11.79 10.06 -0.68
C GLN A 158 -12.39 10.58 0.61
N ARG A 159 -13.71 10.75 0.70
CA ARG A 159 -14.38 11.26 1.90
C ARG A 159 -14.08 10.40 3.14
N GLN A 160 -14.11 9.07 2.97
CA GLN A 160 -13.76 8.16 4.07
C GLN A 160 -12.28 8.24 4.44
N LEU A 161 -11.39 8.42 3.45
CA LEU A 161 -9.97 8.62 3.69
C LEU A 161 -9.72 9.94 4.45
N ASP A 162 -10.37 11.02 4.04
CA ASP A 162 -10.21 12.33 4.69
C ASP A 162 -10.72 12.30 6.13
N GLY A 163 -11.92 11.75 6.36
CA GLY A 163 -12.45 11.58 7.72
C GLY A 163 -11.59 10.66 8.60
N PHE A 164 -10.99 9.61 8.01
CA PHE A 164 -10.04 8.76 8.71
C PHE A 164 -8.78 9.55 9.12
N LEU A 165 -8.20 10.33 8.22
CA LEU A 165 -7.02 11.15 8.53
C LEU A 165 -7.33 12.25 9.56
N GLU A 166 -8.50 12.88 9.48
CA GLU A 166 -8.97 13.84 10.47
C GLU A 166 -9.11 13.22 11.86
N SER A 167 -9.68 12.01 11.94
CA SER A 167 -9.81 11.28 13.20
C SER A 167 -8.46 10.98 13.85
N LEU A 168 -7.43 10.68 13.05
CA LEU A 168 -6.07 10.45 13.54
C LEU A 168 -5.41 11.75 14.04
N SER A 169 -5.67 12.87 13.36
CA SER A 169 -5.08 14.18 13.72
C SER A 169 -5.70 14.80 14.97
N GLY A 170 -6.95 14.42 15.30
CA GLY A 170 -7.67 14.90 16.48
C GLY A 170 -7.34 14.15 17.78
N GLN A 171 -6.59 13.05 17.70
CA GLN A 171 -6.26 12.23 18.87
C GLN A 171 -5.04 12.78 19.60
N LYS A 172 -5.21 13.10 20.89
CA LYS A 172 -4.13 13.56 21.80
C LYS A 172 -3.09 12.48 22.10
N ASN A 173 -3.40 11.19 21.86
CA ASN A 173 -2.51 10.06 22.05
C ASN A 173 -2.29 9.32 20.73
N PRO A 174 -1.10 9.34 20.15
CA PRO A 174 -0.82 8.67 18.88
C PRO A 174 -0.86 7.13 18.96
N THR A 175 -1.03 6.54 20.14
CA THR A 175 -1.09 5.10 20.34
C THR A 175 -2.49 4.50 20.25
N GLU A 176 -3.54 5.32 20.25
CA GLU A 176 -4.93 4.86 20.12
C GLU A 176 -5.43 5.11 18.69
N PHE A 177 -5.71 4.05 17.97
CA PHE A 177 -6.45 4.10 16.70
C PHE A 177 -7.95 4.11 16.98
N PRO A 178 -8.74 4.91 16.24
CA PRO A 178 -10.20 4.90 16.36
C PRO A 178 -10.80 3.59 15.88
#